data_0ae770eeea5716ae8b41a2106a5631bc
#
_entry.id   0ae770eeea5716ae8b41a2106a5631bc
#
_cell.length_a   1.000
_cell.length_b   1.000
_cell.length_c   1.000
_cell.angle_alpha   90.00
_cell.angle_beta   90.00
_cell.angle_gamma   90.00
#
_symmetry.space_group_name_H-M   'P 1'
#
loop_
_entity.id
_entity.type
_entity.pdbx_description
1 polymer ?
#
loop_
_entity_poly.entity_id
_entity_poly.type
_entity_poly.pdbx_seq_one_letter_code
_entity_poly.pdbx_strand_id
1 'polypeptide(L)'
;WFFKEGFQDDGDWVSKDVMLQRMENYIKNVFAALEEEYPTVDFYAWDVVNEAWLDNGVPRTGGGQSENANYSGWVKVFGDNSFIEPAFEYARKYAPANTKLYYNDFNEYMPQKTDAICKMALELKEKGLIDGIGMQSHLDVGFPNVSTYKKALAKFVETGLDIQVTELDITTSDTSEAGFEKQAEMYKGIMDACVEYADSISAVVFWGTTDDKSWRAAKTPLLFNENYTAKPSFYAIVEGRDPVVTTTSTTETTAETTTTTTVTEPVGNVIRGDINEDGMLNGFDLAIMRQMLVGSSAADAVSLEARDMNADGSFSTQDAVTLMKFLLG
;
A
#
# COMPACT_ATOMS: atom_id res chain seq x y z
N TRP A 1 -25.85 13.59 4.04
CA TRP A 1 -25.86 15.04 4.16
C TRP A 1 -25.13 15.73 2.99
N PHE A 2 -23.99 15.22 2.53
CA PHE A 2 -23.17 15.85 1.47
C PHE A 2 -23.90 16.03 0.14
N PHE A 3 -24.84 15.12 -0.20
CA PHE A 3 -25.64 15.13 -1.42
C PHE A 3 -26.96 15.88 -1.29
N LYS A 4 -27.23 16.48 -0.13
CA LYS A 4 -28.52 17.07 0.21
C LYS A 4 -28.46 18.59 0.30
N GLU A 5 -29.60 19.27 0.05
CA GLU A 5 -29.71 20.72 0.25
C GLU A 5 -29.49 21.08 1.73
N GLY A 6 -28.87 22.23 1.96
CA GLY A 6 -28.53 22.70 3.29
C GLY A 6 -27.55 21.81 4.06
N PHE A 7 -26.98 20.77 3.45
CA PHE A 7 -26.15 19.73 4.11
C PHE A 7 -26.91 19.03 5.26
N GLN A 8 -28.20 18.80 5.10
CA GLN A 8 -29.08 18.15 6.08
C GLN A 8 -29.56 16.81 5.53
N ASP A 9 -29.67 15.78 6.40
CA ASP A 9 -30.05 14.44 5.98
C ASP A 9 -31.48 14.35 5.44
N ASP A 10 -32.37 15.23 5.90
CA ASP A 10 -33.77 15.37 5.45
C ASP A 10 -33.94 16.34 4.28
N GLY A 11 -32.88 17.00 3.81
CA GLY A 11 -32.93 17.89 2.64
C GLY A 11 -33.18 17.15 1.33
N ASP A 12 -33.62 17.87 0.31
CA ASP A 12 -33.76 17.36 -1.03
C ASP A 12 -32.40 17.03 -1.68
N TRP A 13 -32.39 16.13 -2.66
CA TRP A 13 -31.18 15.84 -3.41
C TRP A 13 -30.77 17.02 -4.28
N VAL A 14 -29.51 17.41 -4.23
CA VAL A 14 -29.00 18.52 -5.03
C VAL A 14 -28.90 18.13 -6.52
N SER A 15 -28.84 19.15 -7.38
CA SER A 15 -28.60 18.96 -8.81
C SER A 15 -27.15 18.53 -9.11
N LYS A 16 -26.92 18.01 -10.31
CA LYS A 16 -25.55 17.69 -10.80
C LYS A 16 -24.61 18.89 -10.71
N ASP A 17 -25.06 20.07 -11.12
CA ASP A 17 -24.23 21.28 -11.12
C ASP A 17 -23.80 21.68 -9.71
N VAL A 18 -24.71 21.60 -8.74
CA VAL A 18 -24.39 21.85 -7.33
C VAL A 18 -23.41 20.78 -6.82
N MET A 19 -23.59 19.53 -7.24
CA MET A 19 -22.70 18.45 -6.79
C MET A 19 -21.31 18.57 -7.40
N LEU A 20 -21.18 18.98 -8.67
CA LEU A 20 -19.90 19.28 -9.30
C LEU A 20 -19.17 20.41 -8.56
N GLN A 21 -19.87 21.47 -8.21
CA GLN A 21 -19.29 22.58 -7.43
C GLN A 21 -18.84 22.13 -6.03
N ARG A 22 -19.62 21.28 -5.36
CA ARG A 22 -19.23 20.71 -4.06
C ARG A 22 -18.01 19.82 -4.17
N MET A 23 -17.94 18.98 -5.19
CA MET A 23 -16.80 18.10 -5.47
C MET A 23 -15.53 18.93 -5.73
N GLU A 24 -15.62 19.94 -6.60
CA GLU A 24 -14.47 20.83 -6.86
C GLU A 24 -13.98 21.51 -5.60
N ASN A 25 -14.90 22.10 -4.82
CA ASN A 25 -14.55 22.77 -3.58
C ASN A 25 -13.93 21.80 -2.54
N TYR A 26 -14.48 20.58 -2.43
CA TYR A 26 -13.96 19.58 -1.52
C TYR A 26 -12.53 19.17 -1.89
N ILE A 27 -12.29 18.79 -3.13
CA ILE A 27 -10.96 18.37 -3.61
C ILE A 27 -9.95 19.50 -3.45
N LYS A 28 -10.30 20.71 -3.88
CA LYS A 28 -9.47 21.91 -3.72
C LYS A 28 -9.09 22.16 -2.25
N ASN A 29 -10.07 22.11 -1.36
CA ASN A 29 -9.82 22.42 0.03
C ASN A 29 -9.03 21.32 0.75
N VAL A 30 -9.19 20.05 0.35
CA VAL A 30 -8.38 18.95 0.89
C VAL A 30 -6.90 19.18 0.56
N PHE A 31 -6.55 19.41 -0.71
CA PHE A 31 -5.15 19.65 -1.08
C PHE A 31 -4.59 20.93 -0.46
N ALA A 32 -5.38 22.00 -0.38
CA ALA A 32 -4.96 23.24 0.28
C ALA A 32 -4.69 23.03 1.79
N ALA A 33 -5.54 22.26 2.47
CA ALA A 33 -5.35 21.95 3.89
C ALA A 33 -4.12 21.07 4.12
N LEU A 34 -3.86 20.09 3.23
CA LEU A 34 -2.67 19.25 3.32
C LEU A 34 -1.38 20.05 3.09
N GLU A 35 -1.39 20.98 2.15
CA GLU A 35 -0.24 21.86 1.92
C GLU A 35 0.02 22.79 3.13
N GLU A 36 -1.04 23.31 3.78
CA GLU A 36 -0.94 24.14 4.96
C GLU A 36 -0.47 23.38 6.20
N GLU A 37 -1.07 22.22 6.47
CA GLU A 37 -0.83 21.44 7.70
C GLU A 37 0.44 20.57 7.62
N TYR A 38 0.81 20.11 6.41
CA TYR A 38 1.92 19.20 6.17
C TYR A 38 2.86 19.67 5.05
N PRO A 39 3.41 20.89 5.12
CA PRO A 39 4.17 21.50 4.02
C PRO A 39 5.47 20.76 3.64
N THR A 40 5.93 19.83 4.48
CA THR A 40 7.14 19.03 4.25
C THR A 40 6.86 17.60 3.81
N VAL A 41 5.58 17.21 3.72
CA VAL A 41 5.18 15.87 3.30
C VAL A 41 4.93 15.85 1.80
N ASP A 42 5.62 14.95 1.10
CA ASP A 42 5.37 14.68 -0.31
C ASP A 42 4.27 13.62 -0.46
N PHE A 43 3.06 14.05 -0.81
CA PHE A 43 1.95 13.16 -1.12
C PHE A 43 2.10 12.64 -2.54
N TYR A 44 2.86 11.57 -2.73
CA TYR A 44 3.24 11.05 -4.04
C TYR A 44 2.08 10.41 -4.82
N ALA A 45 1.01 9.96 -4.14
CA ALA A 45 -0.13 9.29 -4.75
C ALA A 45 -1.44 9.64 -4.03
N TRP A 46 -2.55 9.61 -4.77
CA TRP A 46 -3.90 9.89 -4.27
C TRP A 46 -4.95 9.03 -4.97
N ASP A 47 -5.78 8.33 -4.19
CA ASP A 47 -6.95 7.61 -4.69
C ASP A 47 -8.10 8.60 -4.89
N VAL A 48 -8.27 9.07 -6.13
CA VAL A 48 -9.26 10.12 -6.46
C VAL A 48 -10.67 9.59 -6.36
N VAL A 49 -10.91 8.40 -6.91
CA VAL A 49 -12.19 7.71 -6.85
C VAL A 49 -11.97 6.28 -6.37
N ASN A 50 -12.78 5.88 -5.41
CA ASN A 50 -12.76 4.56 -4.80
C ASN A 50 -14.08 3.84 -5.01
N GLU A 51 -14.03 2.56 -5.44
CA GLU A 51 -15.14 1.60 -5.43
C GLU A 51 -16.39 2.02 -6.24
N ALA A 52 -16.21 2.52 -7.45
CA ALA A 52 -17.35 2.98 -8.26
C ALA A 52 -18.07 1.87 -9.04
N TRP A 53 -17.44 0.69 -9.18
CA TRP A 53 -17.98 -0.42 -9.97
C TRP A 53 -18.48 -1.57 -9.11
N LEU A 54 -19.55 -2.23 -9.54
CA LEU A 54 -19.98 -3.53 -9.02
C LEU A 54 -19.17 -4.67 -9.65
N ASP A 55 -19.18 -5.86 -9.03
CA ASP A 55 -18.41 -7.03 -9.50
C ASP A 55 -18.75 -7.50 -10.92
N ASN A 56 -19.97 -7.17 -11.40
CA ASN A 56 -20.41 -7.45 -12.76
C ASN A 56 -20.05 -6.34 -13.78
N GLY A 57 -19.22 -5.36 -13.39
CA GLY A 57 -18.74 -4.30 -14.27
C GLY A 57 -19.76 -3.20 -14.60
N VAL A 58 -20.86 -3.10 -13.83
CA VAL A 58 -21.81 -1.99 -13.97
C VAL A 58 -21.63 -0.97 -12.84
N PRO A 59 -22.04 0.29 -13.02
CA PRO A 59 -22.06 1.29 -11.96
C PRO A 59 -22.84 0.81 -10.74
N ARG A 60 -22.48 1.31 -9.56
CA ARG A 60 -23.32 1.16 -8.37
C ARG A 60 -24.72 1.71 -8.61
N THR A 61 -25.69 1.40 -7.76
CA THR A 61 -27.08 1.87 -7.94
C THR A 61 -27.33 3.19 -7.22
N GLY A 62 -28.06 4.09 -7.89
CA GLY A 62 -28.64 5.29 -7.26
C GLY A 62 -30.06 5.05 -6.70
N GLY A 63 -30.60 3.84 -6.84
CA GLY A 63 -31.93 3.44 -6.36
C GLY A 63 -31.87 2.63 -5.07
N GLY A 64 -32.97 2.63 -4.32
CA GLY A 64 -33.06 1.91 -3.04
C GLY A 64 -32.64 2.76 -1.84
N GLN A 65 -32.37 2.07 -0.72
CA GLN A 65 -31.97 2.71 0.54
C GLN A 65 -30.45 2.76 0.65
N SER A 66 -29.93 3.74 1.42
CA SER A 66 -28.51 3.98 1.61
C SER A 66 -27.78 2.83 2.32
N GLU A 67 -28.51 1.96 3.00
CA GLU A 67 -28.00 0.77 3.68
C GLU A 67 -27.67 -0.39 2.71
N ASN A 68 -28.11 -0.29 1.46
CA ASN A 68 -27.71 -1.24 0.43
C ASN A 68 -26.23 -1.06 0.10
N ALA A 69 -25.43 -2.11 0.28
CA ALA A 69 -24.00 -2.11 -0.03
C ALA A 69 -23.65 -1.70 -1.47
N ASN A 70 -24.60 -1.84 -2.40
CA ASN A 70 -24.45 -1.45 -3.81
C ASN A 70 -24.87 0.00 -4.09
N TYR A 71 -25.35 0.73 -3.09
CA TYR A 71 -25.82 2.09 -3.24
C TYR A 71 -24.67 3.10 -3.37
N SER A 72 -24.89 4.12 -4.23
CA SER A 72 -23.99 5.26 -4.36
C SER A 72 -24.80 6.57 -4.45
N GLY A 73 -24.51 7.51 -3.55
CA GLY A 73 -25.04 8.86 -3.62
C GLY A 73 -24.60 9.60 -4.88
N TRP A 74 -23.40 9.31 -5.38
CA TRP A 74 -22.92 9.84 -6.67
C TRP A 74 -23.80 9.40 -7.82
N VAL A 75 -24.03 8.09 -7.94
CA VAL A 75 -24.91 7.54 -8.99
C VAL A 75 -26.36 8.01 -8.80
N LYS A 76 -26.80 8.27 -7.57
CA LYS A 76 -28.13 8.86 -7.32
C LYS A 76 -28.28 10.24 -7.95
N VAL A 77 -27.24 11.06 -7.89
CA VAL A 77 -27.25 12.42 -8.46
C VAL A 77 -26.95 12.40 -9.96
N PHE A 78 -25.96 11.61 -10.39
CA PHE A 78 -25.45 11.62 -11.75
C PHE A 78 -26.19 10.64 -12.70
N GLY A 79 -26.83 9.62 -12.15
CA GLY A 79 -27.52 8.56 -12.90
C GLY A 79 -26.59 7.42 -13.32
N ASP A 80 -25.28 7.65 -13.36
CA ASP A 80 -24.23 6.72 -13.75
C ASP A 80 -22.87 7.14 -13.17
N ASN A 81 -21.77 6.58 -13.68
CA ASN A 81 -20.39 6.89 -13.25
C ASN A 81 -19.80 8.16 -13.91
N SER A 82 -20.59 9.01 -14.54
CA SER A 82 -20.12 10.26 -15.18
C SER A 82 -19.52 11.28 -14.22
N PHE A 83 -19.59 11.06 -12.91
CA PHE A 83 -18.92 11.87 -11.90
C PHE A 83 -17.40 11.60 -11.82
N ILE A 84 -16.91 10.46 -12.32
CA ILE A 84 -15.51 10.03 -12.21
C ILE A 84 -14.58 11.00 -12.95
N GLU A 85 -14.89 11.32 -14.21
CA GLU A 85 -14.06 12.21 -15.01
C GLU A 85 -13.88 13.59 -14.36
N PRO A 86 -14.96 14.32 -13.97
CA PRO A 86 -14.81 15.58 -13.23
C PRO A 86 -14.00 15.46 -11.93
N ALA A 87 -14.11 14.34 -11.19
CA ALA A 87 -13.31 14.13 -10.00
C ALA A 87 -11.81 14.13 -10.32
N PHE A 88 -11.41 13.41 -11.38
CA PHE A 88 -10.03 13.40 -11.85
C PHE A 88 -9.59 14.75 -12.44
N GLU A 89 -10.45 15.47 -13.16
CA GLU A 89 -10.16 16.82 -13.65
C GLU A 89 -9.85 17.79 -12.48
N TYR A 90 -10.66 17.76 -11.44
CA TYR A 90 -10.43 18.60 -10.25
C TYR A 90 -9.19 18.17 -9.46
N ALA A 91 -8.97 16.86 -9.31
CA ALA A 91 -7.76 16.36 -8.67
C ALA A 91 -6.52 16.78 -9.45
N ARG A 92 -6.49 16.62 -10.78
CA ARG A 92 -5.38 17.05 -11.63
C ARG A 92 -5.13 18.56 -11.56
N LYS A 93 -6.17 19.33 -11.37
CA LYS A 93 -6.09 20.81 -11.26
C LYS A 93 -5.51 21.28 -9.92
N TYR A 94 -5.80 20.57 -8.83
CA TYR A 94 -5.51 21.05 -7.48
C TYR A 94 -4.45 20.25 -6.73
N ALA A 95 -4.16 19.02 -7.13
CA ALA A 95 -3.08 18.23 -6.55
C ALA A 95 -1.70 18.83 -6.89
N PRO A 96 -0.68 18.63 -6.04
CA PRO A 96 0.70 18.92 -6.40
C PRO A 96 1.09 18.23 -7.71
N ALA A 97 1.94 18.87 -8.52
CA ALA A 97 2.25 18.41 -9.87
C ALA A 97 2.90 17.02 -9.93
N ASN A 98 3.58 16.59 -8.85
CA ASN A 98 4.22 15.28 -8.69
C ASN A 98 3.30 14.21 -8.10
N THR A 99 2.10 14.57 -7.65
CA THR A 99 1.13 13.61 -7.10
C THR A 99 0.51 12.78 -8.22
N LYS A 100 0.67 11.48 -8.14
CA LYS A 100 0.01 10.52 -9.03
C LYS A 100 -1.44 10.30 -8.62
N LEU A 101 -2.34 10.22 -9.60
CA LEU A 101 -3.78 10.09 -9.39
C LEU A 101 -4.25 8.69 -9.78
N TYR A 102 -4.89 7.99 -8.84
CA TYR A 102 -5.32 6.59 -8.98
C TYR A 102 -6.84 6.46 -8.89
N TYR A 103 -7.33 5.44 -9.57
CA TYR A 103 -8.61 4.80 -9.28
C TYR A 103 -8.37 3.54 -8.47
N ASN A 104 -9.07 3.32 -7.36
CA ASN A 104 -8.90 2.20 -6.45
C ASN A 104 -10.20 1.38 -6.31
N ASP A 105 -10.12 0.04 -6.32
CA ASP A 105 -11.30 -0.82 -6.15
C ASP A 105 -10.94 -2.21 -5.60
N PHE A 106 -11.94 -2.88 -5.00
CA PHE A 106 -11.86 -4.25 -4.53
C PHE A 106 -12.51 -5.23 -5.52
N ASN A 107 -12.29 -6.53 -5.34
CA ASN A 107 -12.75 -7.56 -6.29
C ASN A 107 -12.38 -7.24 -7.75
N GLU A 108 -11.34 -6.48 -7.94
CA GLU A 108 -10.82 -5.98 -9.20
C GLU A 108 -10.40 -7.11 -10.16
N TYR A 109 -10.22 -8.32 -9.61
CA TYR A 109 -9.95 -9.55 -10.35
C TYR A 109 -11.21 -10.20 -10.97
N MET A 110 -12.41 -9.69 -10.69
CA MET A 110 -13.65 -10.15 -11.35
C MET A 110 -13.65 -9.69 -12.82
N PRO A 111 -13.75 -10.61 -13.81
CA PRO A 111 -13.44 -10.27 -15.21
C PRO A 111 -14.22 -9.07 -15.78
N GLN A 112 -15.52 -8.99 -15.49
CA GLN A 112 -16.35 -7.86 -15.97
C GLN A 112 -15.95 -6.55 -15.31
N LYS A 113 -15.60 -6.58 -14.02
CA LYS A 113 -15.12 -5.41 -13.26
C LYS A 113 -13.74 -4.97 -13.75
N THR A 114 -12.83 -5.93 -13.96
CA THR A 114 -11.51 -5.68 -14.57
C THR A 114 -11.67 -4.95 -15.91
N ASP A 115 -12.55 -5.45 -16.79
CA ASP A 115 -12.79 -4.86 -18.12
C ASP A 115 -13.39 -3.44 -18.02
N ALA A 116 -14.32 -3.21 -17.09
CA ALA A 116 -14.92 -1.90 -16.87
C ALA A 116 -13.89 -0.88 -16.33
N ILE A 117 -13.04 -1.29 -15.37
CA ILE A 117 -11.97 -0.46 -14.83
C ILE A 117 -10.93 -0.13 -15.93
N CYS A 118 -10.46 -1.12 -16.70
CA CYS A 118 -9.52 -0.89 -17.78
C CYS A 118 -10.05 0.11 -18.81
N LYS A 119 -11.32 -0.06 -19.23
CA LYS A 119 -11.95 0.85 -20.19
C LYS A 119 -11.98 2.28 -19.67
N MET A 120 -12.51 2.49 -18.47
CA MET A 120 -12.57 3.81 -17.83
C MET A 120 -11.18 4.42 -17.68
N ALA A 121 -10.20 3.63 -17.21
CA ALA A 121 -8.84 4.11 -16.98
C ALA A 121 -8.15 4.52 -18.29
N LEU A 122 -8.37 3.81 -19.39
CA LEU A 122 -7.84 4.17 -20.70
C LEU A 122 -8.48 5.48 -21.23
N GLU A 123 -9.78 5.67 -21.03
CA GLU A 123 -10.47 6.92 -21.40
C GLU A 123 -9.92 8.14 -20.61
N LEU A 124 -9.63 7.96 -19.31
CA LEU A 124 -9.00 9.00 -18.48
C LEU A 124 -7.53 9.22 -18.86
N LYS A 125 -6.81 8.15 -19.21
CA LYS A 125 -5.40 8.21 -19.66
C LYS A 125 -5.26 9.02 -20.95
N GLU A 126 -6.13 8.82 -21.93
CA GLU A 126 -6.13 9.59 -23.17
C GLU A 126 -6.28 11.11 -22.93
N LYS A 127 -6.92 11.49 -21.82
CA LYS A 127 -7.08 12.89 -21.37
C LYS A 127 -5.96 13.38 -20.45
N GLY A 128 -5.01 12.52 -20.07
CA GLY A 128 -3.93 12.84 -19.13
C GLY A 128 -4.39 13.03 -17.68
N LEU A 129 -5.53 12.43 -17.31
CA LEU A 129 -6.17 12.66 -16.01
C LEU A 129 -5.77 11.64 -14.95
N ILE A 130 -5.42 10.41 -15.34
CA ILE A 130 -5.08 9.30 -14.43
C ILE A 130 -3.63 8.86 -14.63
N ASP A 131 -2.96 8.47 -13.55
CA ASP A 131 -1.60 7.94 -13.57
C ASP A 131 -1.54 6.45 -13.22
N GLY A 132 -2.50 5.92 -12.45
CA GLY A 132 -2.46 4.54 -12.01
C GLY A 132 -3.79 3.93 -11.62
N ILE A 133 -3.74 2.61 -11.39
CA ILE A 133 -4.85 1.77 -10.92
C ILE A 133 -4.42 1.12 -9.60
N GLY A 134 -5.24 1.30 -8.56
CA GLY A 134 -5.11 0.63 -7.27
C GLY A 134 -5.95 -0.65 -7.24
N MET A 135 -5.29 -1.76 -6.89
CA MET A 135 -5.92 -3.05 -6.61
C MET A 135 -5.98 -3.21 -5.10
N GLN A 136 -7.17 -3.11 -4.48
CA GLN A 136 -7.29 -3.27 -3.03
C GLN A 136 -6.82 -4.65 -2.58
N SER A 137 -7.17 -5.68 -3.34
CA SER A 137 -6.71 -7.05 -3.09
C SER A 137 -7.10 -7.59 -1.71
N HIS A 138 -8.36 -7.37 -1.33
CA HIS A 138 -8.98 -8.03 -0.19
C HIS A 138 -9.40 -9.46 -0.58
N LEU A 139 -8.57 -10.44 -0.27
CA LEU A 139 -8.68 -11.81 -0.75
C LEU A 139 -9.09 -12.78 0.37
N ASP A 140 -9.50 -13.99 -0.04
CA ASP A 140 -9.69 -15.14 0.86
C ASP A 140 -8.80 -16.30 0.39
N VAL A 141 -8.34 -17.16 1.28
CA VAL A 141 -7.64 -18.39 0.91
C VAL A 141 -8.51 -19.22 -0.04
N GLY A 142 -8.03 -19.44 -1.25
CA GLY A 142 -8.73 -20.17 -2.31
C GLY A 142 -9.65 -19.33 -3.21
N PHE A 143 -9.85 -18.03 -2.91
CA PHE A 143 -10.59 -17.15 -3.81
C PHE A 143 -10.12 -15.69 -3.74
N PRO A 144 -9.81 -15.09 -4.91
CA PRO A 144 -9.64 -15.77 -6.19
C PRO A 144 -8.45 -16.74 -6.13
N ASN A 145 -8.34 -17.69 -7.04
CA ASN A 145 -7.07 -18.39 -7.18
C ASN A 145 -6.02 -17.45 -7.82
N VAL A 146 -4.74 -17.73 -7.56
CA VAL A 146 -3.61 -16.92 -8.05
C VAL A 146 -3.65 -16.69 -9.57
N SER A 147 -4.06 -17.71 -10.35
CA SER A 147 -4.16 -17.58 -11.81
C SER A 147 -5.22 -16.56 -12.26
N THR A 148 -6.35 -16.48 -11.54
CA THR A 148 -7.40 -15.49 -11.82
C THR A 148 -6.92 -14.08 -11.46
N TYR A 149 -6.29 -13.92 -10.30
CA TYR A 149 -5.69 -12.65 -9.89
C TYR A 149 -4.64 -12.16 -10.91
N LYS A 150 -3.72 -13.03 -11.29
CA LYS A 150 -2.68 -12.73 -12.27
C LYS A 150 -3.23 -12.31 -13.63
N LYS A 151 -4.34 -12.90 -14.09
CA LYS A 151 -4.99 -12.51 -15.35
C LYS A 151 -5.54 -11.07 -15.29
N ALA A 152 -6.11 -10.66 -14.15
CA ALA A 152 -6.58 -9.29 -13.97
C ALA A 152 -5.39 -8.32 -13.89
N LEU A 153 -4.36 -8.66 -13.11
CA LEU A 153 -3.13 -7.88 -13.02
C LEU A 153 -2.50 -7.67 -14.41
N ALA A 154 -2.38 -8.72 -15.23
CA ALA A 154 -1.87 -8.60 -16.59
C ALA A 154 -2.67 -7.61 -17.44
N LYS A 155 -4.01 -7.62 -17.37
CA LYS A 155 -4.86 -6.66 -18.07
C LYS A 155 -4.65 -5.22 -17.59
N PHE A 156 -4.48 -5.00 -16.29
CA PHE A 156 -4.16 -3.68 -15.77
C PHE A 156 -2.78 -3.21 -16.26
N VAL A 157 -1.78 -4.08 -16.24
CA VAL A 157 -0.44 -3.78 -16.79
C VAL A 157 -0.50 -3.42 -18.29
N GLU A 158 -1.35 -4.09 -19.09
CA GLU A 158 -1.55 -3.77 -20.52
C GLU A 158 -2.09 -2.35 -20.75
N THR A 159 -2.70 -1.71 -19.74
CA THR A 159 -3.11 -0.29 -19.86
C THR A 159 -1.91 0.65 -19.93
N GLY A 160 -0.73 0.21 -19.51
CA GLY A 160 0.49 1.02 -19.40
C GLY A 160 0.37 2.15 -18.37
N LEU A 161 -0.55 2.00 -17.40
CA LEU A 161 -0.63 2.82 -16.20
C LEU A 161 0.21 2.19 -15.08
N ASP A 162 0.56 2.98 -14.08
CA ASP A 162 1.18 2.49 -12.85
C ASP A 162 0.16 1.65 -12.06
N ILE A 163 0.59 0.53 -11.50
CA ILE A 163 -0.26 -0.34 -10.69
C ILE A 163 0.22 -0.30 -9.23
N GLN A 164 -0.72 -0.22 -8.31
CA GLN A 164 -0.44 -0.43 -6.89
C GLN A 164 -1.37 -1.50 -6.33
N VAL A 165 -0.84 -2.41 -5.53
CA VAL A 165 -1.63 -3.24 -4.63
C VAL A 165 -1.77 -2.43 -3.35
N THR A 166 -2.98 -1.94 -3.07
CA THR A 166 -3.18 -0.85 -2.11
C THR A 166 -3.57 -1.32 -0.71
N GLU A 167 -4.22 -2.49 -0.59
CA GLU A 167 -4.87 -2.89 0.65
C GLU A 167 -4.80 -4.40 0.90
N LEU A 168 -3.67 -5.03 0.53
CA LEU A 168 -3.54 -6.49 0.55
C LEU A 168 -3.82 -7.07 1.94
N ASP A 169 -4.84 -7.89 2.01
CA ASP A 169 -5.12 -8.79 3.10
C ASP A 169 -5.71 -10.12 2.56
N ILE A 170 -5.35 -11.25 3.16
CA ILE A 170 -5.80 -12.57 2.72
C ILE A 170 -6.39 -13.33 3.91
N THR A 171 -7.70 -13.43 3.99
CA THR A 171 -8.37 -14.07 5.11
C THR A 171 -8.27 -15.59 5.07
N THR A 172 -8.19 -16.20 6.27
CA THR A 172 -8.46 -17.62 6.48
C THR A 172 -9.38 -17.81 7.68
N SER A 173 -10.32 -18.75 7.57
CA SER A 173 -11.14 -19.20 8.71
C SER A 173 -10.55 -20.45 9.38
N ASP A 174 -9.55 -21.08 8.76
CA ASP A 174 -8.82 -22.22 9.31
C ASP A 174 -7.56 -21.72 10.02
N THR A 175 -7.60 -21.69 11.35
CA THR A 175 -6.48 -21.25 12.20
C THR A 175 -5.54 -22.40 12.60
N SER A 176 -5.68 -23.58 12.00
CA SER A 176 -4.72 -24.66 12.14
C SER A 176 -3.40 -24.33 11.41
N GLU A 177 -2.34 -25.04 11.72
CA GLU A 177 -1.05 -24.96 11.03
C GLU A 177 -1.25 -25.12 9.51
N ALA A 178 -2.00 -26.12 9.06
CA ALA A 178 -2.32 -26.34 7.65
C ALA A 178 -3.13 -25.19 7.03
N GLY A 179 -3.98 -24.51 7.79
CA GLY A 179 -4.71 -23.33 7.34
C GLY A 179 -3.78 -22.13 7.12
N PHE A 180 -2.85 -21.91 8.04
CA PHE A 180 -1.83 -20.85 7.89
C PHE A 180 -0.80 -21.15 6.78
N GLU A 181 -0.48 -22.42 6.54
CA GLU A 181 0.36 -22.80 5.38
C GLU A 181 -0.34 -22.45 4.05
N LYS A 182 -1.63 -22.75 3.89
CA LYS A 182 -2.41 -22.37 2.70
C LYS A 182 -2.50 -20.84 2.54
N GLN A 183 -2.62 -20.11 3.65
CA GLN A 183 -2.59 -18.65 3.62
C GLN A 183 -1.22 -18.15 3.13
N ALA A 184 -0.14 -18.76 3.62
CA ALA A 184 1.24 -18.46 3.20
C ALA A 184 1.46 -18.74 1.71
N GLU A 185 0.98 -19.90 1.21
CA GLU A 185 1.03 -20.24 -0.23
C GLU A 185 0.29 -19.19 -1.08
N MET A 186 -0.87 -18.72 -0.62
CA MET A 186 -1.64 -17.70 -1.33
C MET A 186 -0.90 -16.36 -1.35
N TYR A 187 -0.39 -15.90 -0.20
CA TYR A 187 0.43 -14.68 -0.12
C TYR A 187 1.65 -14.75 -1.04
N LYS A 188 2.37 -15.88 -0.99
CA LYS A 188 3.51 -16.10 -1.88
C LYS A 188 3.11 -16.01 -3.35
N GLY A 189 2.03 -16.67 -3.74
CA GLY A 189 1.56 -16.68 -5.13
C GLY A 189 1.16 -15.28 -5.63
N ILE A 190 0.51 -14.46 -4.79
CA ILE A 190 0.17 -13.07 -5.12
C ILE A 190 1.44 -12.22 -5.24
N MET A 191 2.39 -12.34 -4.29
CA MET A 191 3.64 -11.59 -4.35
C MET A 191 4.52 -12.03 -5.53
N ASP A 192 4.54 -13.32 -5.89
CA ASP A 192 5.25 -13.80 -7.09
C ASP A 192 4.64 -13.20 -8.37
N ALA A 193 3.30 -13.08 -8.43
CA ALA A 193 2.64 -12.38 -9.54
C ALA A 193 3.02 -10.89 -9.58
N CYS A 194 3.11 -10.21 -8.44
CA CYS A 194 3.57 -8.82 -8.38
C CYS A 194 5.03 -8.67 -8.84
N VAL A 195 5.91 -9.57 -8.43
CA VAL A 195 7.33 -9.56 -8.84
C VAL A 195 7.48 -9.79 -10.35
N GLU A 196 6.65 -10.65 -10.96
CA GLU A 196 6.67 -10.84 -12.42
C GLU A 196 6.38 -9.56 -13.20
N TYR A 197 5.61 -8.64 -12.62
CA TYR A 197 5.25 -7.35 -13.23
C TYR A 197 5.86 -6.15 -12.49
N ALA A 198 7.00 -6.33 -11.80
CA ALA A 198 7.61 -5.32 -10.94
C ALA A 198 7.88 -3.98 -11.65
N ASP A 199 8.19 -4.00 -12.95
CA ASP A 199 8.40 -2.77 -13.74
C ASP A 199 7.12 -1.90 -13.89
N SER A 200 5.95 -2.49 -13.63
CA SER A 200 4.64 -1.82 -13.73
C SER A 200 3.98 -1.60 -12.38
N ILE A 201 4.55 -2.13 -11.28
CA ILE A 201 3.99 -2.06 -9.93
C ILE A 201 4.89 -1.20 -9.07
N SER A 202 4.38 -0.07 -8.61
CA SER A 202 5.15 0.87 -7.78
C SER A 202 5.03 0.61 -6.28
N ALA A 203 3.99 -0.08 -5.82
CA ALA A 203 3.82 -0.38 -4.39
C ALA A 203 2.95 -1.64 -4.15
N VAL A 204 3.24 -2.32 -3.04
CA VAL A 204 2.36 -3.33 -2.41
C VAL A 204 2.20 -2.95 -0.95
N VAL A 205 0.99 -2.61 -0.56
CA VAL A 205 0.62 -2.15 0.78
C VAL A 205 -0.26 -3.21 1.46
N PHE A 206 0.11 -3.62 2.66
CA PHE A 206 -0.69 -4.51 3.51
C PHE A 206 -1.69 -3.67 4.32
N TRP A 207 -2.99 -4.10 4.34
CA TRP A 207 -4.04 -3.31 4.97
C TRP A 207 -4.14 -3.55 6.48
N GLY A 208 -3.04 -3.28 7.14
CA GLY A 208 -2.89 -3.36 8.59
C GLY A 208 -1.63 -4.08 9.03
N THR A 209 -1.33 -4.04 10.33
CA THR A 209 -0.11 -4.62 10.90
C THR A 209 -0.39 -5.99 11.51
N THR A 210 -1.37 -6.10 12.43
CA THR A 210 -1.68 -7.32 13.18
C THR A 210 -3.12 -7.76 12.97
N ASP A 211 -3.36 -9.07 13.05
CA ASP A 211 -4.68 -9.67 12.82
C ASP A 211 -5.78 -9.03 13.65
N ASP A 212 -5.53 -8.74 14.94
CA ASP A 212 -6.52 -8.17 15.87
C ASP A 212 -6.89 -6.71 15.57
N LYS A 213 -6.07 -5.99 14.81
CA LYS A 213 -6.31 -4.60 14.39
C LYS A 213 -6.89 -4.50 12.98
N SER A 214 -7.00 -5.62 12.26
CA SER A 214 -7.62 -5.64 10.94
C SER A 214 -9.14 -5.43 11.03
N TRP A 215 -9.71 -4.79 10.03
CA TRP A 215 -11.16 -4.73 9.83
C TRP A 215 -11.79 -6.11 9.58
N ARG A 216 -10.96 -7.10 9.17
CA ARG A 216 -11.32 -8.51 8.96
C ARG A 216 -10.76 -9.42 10.07
N ALA A 217 -10.50 -8.89 11.28
CA ALA A 217 -9.83 -9.58 12.39
C ALA A 217 -10.35 -10.99 12.70
N ALA A 218 -11.67 -11.21 12.56
CA ALA A 218 -12.29 -12.53 12.80
C ALA A 218 -11.77 -13.66 11.89
N LYS A 219 -11.01 -13.31 10.82
CA LYS A 219 -10.48 -14.24 9.83
C LYS A 219 -8.95 -14.14 9.66
N THR A 220 -8.26 -13.63 10.65
CA THR A 220 -6.78 -13.62 10.74
C THR A 220 -6.07 -13.27 9.42
N PRO A 221 -6.30 -12.07 8.81
CA PRO A 221 -5.94 -11.80 7.43
C PRO A 221 -4.49 -11.38 7.19
N LEU A 222 -3.75 -10.95 8.22
CA LEU A 222 -2.48 -10.23 8.07
C LEU A 222 -1.24 -11.12 8.29
N LEU A 223 -0.05 -10.50 8.17
CA LEU A 223 1.23 -11.19 8.26
C LEU A 223 1.68 -11.46 9.71
N PHE A 224 1.12 -10.71 10.66
CA PHE A 224 1.46 -10.80 12.08
C PHE A 224 0.21 -11.09 12.90
N ASN A 225 0.38 -11.91 13.94
CA ASN A 225 -0.68 -12.13 14.93
C ASN A 225 -0.78 -10.94 15.92
N GLU A 226 -1.72 -11.04 16.87
CA GLU A 226 -1.98 -10.02 17.88
C GLU A 226 -0.76 -9.66 18.76
N ASN A 227 0.20 -10.57 18.88
CA ASN A 227 1.42 -10.40 19.67
C ASN A 227 2.63 -9.95 18.80
N TYR A 228 2.39 -9.48 17.58
CA TYR A 228 3.42 -9.11 16.61
C TYR A 228 4.34 -10.26 16.19
N THR A 229 3.95 -11.52 16.44
CA THR A 229 4.69 -12.67 15.94
C THR A 229 4.40 -12.87 14.47
N ALA A 230 5.44 -13.02 13.67
CA ALA A 230 5.32 -13.28 12.24
C ALA A 230 4.66 -14.63 11.99
N LYS A 231 3.70 -14.66 11.07
CA LYS A 231 3.00 -15.86 10.62
C LYS A 231 3.77 -16.51 9.46
N PRO A 232 3.47 -17.77 9.09
CA PRO A 232 4.06 -18.43 7.91
C PRO A 232 3.98 -17.57 6.65
N SER A 233 2.92 -16.76 6.51
CA SER A 233 2.72 -15.83 5.39
C SER A 233 3.83 -14.78 5.27
N PHE A 234 4.34 -14.26 6.38
CA PHE A 234 5.47 -13.33 6.38
C PHE A 234 6.71 -13.99 5.79
N TYR A 235 7.09 -15.15 6.30
CA TYR A 235 8.28 -15.85 5.83
C TYR A 235 8.15 -16.25 4.35
N ALA A 236 6.96 -16.67 3.91
CA ALA A 236 6.72 -17.06 2.53
C ALA A 236 6.91 -15.92 1.50
N ILE A 237 6.79 -14.65 1.93
CA ILE A 237 6.99 -13.50 1.06
C ILE A 237 8.38 -12.88 1.14
N VAL A 238 9.15 -13.12 2.22
CA VAL A 238 10.50 -12.55 2.39
C VAL A 238 11.61 -13.56 2.09
N GLU A 239 11.40 -14.86 2.32
CA GLU A 239 12.40 -15.88 2.12
C GLU A 239 12.72 -16.09 0.62
N GLY A 240 14.00 -16.16 0.28
CA GLY A 240 14.49 -16.41 -1.08
C GLY A 240 14.28 -15.26 -2.05
N ARG A 241 13.98 -14.06 -1.56
CA ARG A 241 13.96 -12.84 -2.37
C ARG A 241 15.24 -12.06 -2.07
N ASP A 242 16.14 -12.01 -3.06
CA ASP A 242 17.27 -11.09 -3.00
C ASP A 242 16.73 -9.66 -2.97
N PRO A 243 17.24 -8.76 -2.11
CA PRO A 243 16.86 -7.37 -2.15
C PRO A 243 17.17 -6.82 -3.54
N VAL A 244 16.17 -6.21 -4.18
CA VAL A 244 16.39 -5.49 -5.45
C VAL A 244 17.23 -4.26 -5.10
N VAL A 245 18.54 -4.38 -5.25
CA VAL A 245 19.45 -3.25 -5.15
C VAL A 245 19.20 -2.38 -6.38
N THR A 246 18.37 -1.36 -6.24
CA THR A 246 18.25 -0.32 -7.26
C THR A 246 19.57 0.47 -7.24
N THR A 247 20.56 0.02 -8.01
CA THR A 247 21.77 0.79 -8.27
C THR A 247 21.39 1.97 -9.15
N THR A 248 21.14 3.11 -8.53
CA THR A 248 21.21 4.39 -9.23
C THR A 248 22.66 4.57 -9.66
N SER A 249 22.95 4.29 -10.92
CA SER A 249 24.27 4.43 -11.49
C SER A 249 24.59 5.93 -11.63
N THR A 250 25.19 6.51 -10.61
CA THR A 250 25.95 7.74 -10.77
C THR A 250 27.34 7.36 -11.27
N THR A 251 27.59 7.63 -12.54
CA THR A 251 28.91 7.46 -13.15
C THR A 251 29.82 8.55 -12.61
N GLU A 252 30.58 8.25 -11.56
CA GLU A 252 31.76 9.03 -11.20
C GLU A 252 32.99 8.32 -11.73
N THR A 253 33.64 8.96 -12.68
CA THR A 253 34.96 8.60 -13.21
C THR A 253 36.00 8.99 -12.19
N THR A 254 36.66 8.02 -11.55
CA THR A 254 37.90 8.28 -10.80
C THR A 254 38.98 7.25 -11.16
N ALA A 255 40.14 7.79 -11.37
CA ALA A 255 41.37 7.15 -11.83
C ALA A 255 41.92 6.09 -10.86
N GLU A 256 42.47 5.03 -11.44
CA GLU A 256 43.23 3.98 -10.75
C GLU A 256 44.45 4.52 -10.01
N THR A 257 44.59 4.06 -8.76
CA THR A 257 45.92 3.99 -8.14
C THR A 257 46.03 2.62 -7.44
N THR A 258 46.85 1.77 -8.01
CA THR A 258 47.20 0.46 -7.51
C THR A 258 48.08 0.58 -6.28
N THR A 259 47.66 0.05 -5.12
CA THR A 259 48.58 -0.24 -4.03
C THR A 259 48.24 -1.59 -3.41
N THR A 260 49.16 -2.52 -3.57
CA THR A 260 49.15 -3.86 -2.96
C THR A 260 49.32 -3.74 -1.45
N THR A 261 48.40 -4.27 -0.66
CA THR A 261 48.62 -4.52 0.76
C THR A 261 47.96 -5.81 1.22
N THR A 262 48.75 -6.56 1.93
CA THR A 262 48.60 -7.86 2.57
C THR A 262 47.26 -8.07 3.30
N VAL A 263 46.69 -9.27 3.11
CA VAL A 263 45.49 -9.79 3.78
C VAL A 263 45.76 -9.98 5.26
N THR A 264 45.06 -9.21 6.09
CA THR A 264 44.71 -9.56 7.46
C THR A 264 43.20 -9.63 7.51
N GLU A 265 42.62 -10.70 8.06
CA GLU A 265 41.18 -10.90 8.18
C GLU A 265 40.52 -9.66 8.79
N PRO A 266 39.40 -9.14 8.22
CA PRO A 266 38.72 -8.01 8.83
C PRO A 266 37.88 -8.49 10.02
N VAL A 267 38.18 -7.95 11.19
CA VAL A 267 37.19 -7.80 12.26
C VAL A 267 36.05 -7.03 11.64
N GLY A 268 34.88 -7.66 11.52
CA GLY A 268 33.71 -7.06 10.89
C GLY A 268 33.39 -5.71 11.53
N ASN A 269 33.25 -4.68 10.72
CA ASN A 269 32.73 -3.40 11.19
C ASN A 269 31.28 -3.62 11.65
N VAL A 270 31.07 -3.59 12.97
CA VAL A 270 29.72 -3.61 13.53
C VAL A 270 29.01 -2.33 13.10
N ILE A 271 27.90 -2.47 12.41
CA ILE A 271 27.04 -1.34 12.03
C ILE A 271 26.05 -1.10 13.18
N ARG A 272 26.10 0.08 13.79
CA ARG A 272 25.16 0.43 14.86
C ARG A 272 23.73 0.45 14.32
N GLY A 273 22.84 -0.24 15.00
CA GLY A 273 21.43 -0.38 14.59
C GLY A 273 21.16 -1.59 13.68
N ASP A 274 22.18 -2.24 13.13
CA ASP A 274 22.04 -3.48 12.35
C ASP A 274 21.98 -4.67 13.32
N ILE A 275 20.79 -5.00 13.74
CA ILE A 275 20.52 -5.97 14.81
C ILE A 275 20.52 -7.40 14.28
N ASN A 276 20.12 -7.57 13.00
CA ASN A 276 20.08 -8.88 12.35
C ASN A 276 21.37 -9.21 11.58
N GLU A 277 22.35 -8.28 11.57
CA GLU A 277 23.68 -8.42 10.94
C GLU A 277 23.59 -8.67 9.42
N ASP A 278 22.54 -8.11 8.76
CA ASP A 278 22.35 -8.23 7.30
C ASP A 278 23.07 -7.14 6.51
N GLY A 279 23.72 -6.20 7.18
CA GLY A 279 24.45 -5.07 6.60
C GLY A 279 23.58 -3.88 6.22
N MET A 280 22.31 -3.88 6.58
CA MET A 280 21.34 -2.84 6.23
C MET A 280 20.64 -2.31 7.48
N LEU A 281 20.48 -0.98 7.58
CA LEU A 281 19.63 -0.36 8.62
C LEU A 281 18.21 -0.18 8.07
N ASN A 282 17.25 -0.91 8.67
CA ASN A 282 15.87 -0.89 8.20
C ASN A 282 14.85 -1.18 9.33
N GLY A 283 13.56 -1.25 8.96
CA GLY A 283 12.49 -1.49 9.91
C GLY A 283 12.53 -2.85 10.62
N PHE A 284 13.27 -3.83 10.09
CA PHE A 284 13.44 -5.15 10.74
C PHE A 284 14.34 -5.03 11.96
N ASP A 285 15.42 -4.24 11.88
CA ASP A 285 16.30 -3.97 13.02
C ASP A 285 15.53 -3.29 14.14
N LEU A 286 14.70 -2.30 13.80
CA LEU A 286 13.85 -1.62 14.77
C LEU A 286 12.85 -2.59 15.42
N ALA A 287 12.28 -3.52 14.65
CA ALA A 287 11.36 -4.53 15.19
C ALA A 287 12.07 -5.49 16.16
N ILE A 288 13.26 -5.98 15.80
CA ILE A 288 14.07 -6.85 16.67
C ILE A 288 14.53 -6.09 17.92
N MET A 289 15.01 -4.85 17.77
CA MET A 289 15.41 -3.99 18.88
C MET A 289 14.26 -3.79 19.88
N ARG A 290 13.04 -3.57 19.41
CA ARG A 290 11.84 -3.45 20.26
C ARG A 290 11.50 -4.77 20.96
N GLN A 291 11.66 -5.93 20.31
CA GLN A 291 11.47 -7.24 20.93
C GLN A 291 12.50 -7.49 22.05
N MET A 292 13.75 -7.08 21.86
CA MET A 292 14.78 -7.16 22.90
C MET A 292 14.44 -6.29 24.11
N LEU A 293 13.92 -5.07 23.88
CA LEU A 293 13.54 -4.13 24.96
C LEU A 293 12.36 -4.63 25.81
N VAL A 294 11.45 -5.40 25.24
CA VAL A 294 10.32 -6.01 25.99
C VAL A 294 10.63 -7.41 26.51
N GLY A 295 11.87 -7.90 26.33
CA GLY A 295 12.31 -9.18 26.85
C GLY A 295 11.79 -10.41 26.09
N SER A 296 11.26 -10.23 24.86
CA SER A 296 10.76 -11.33 24.04
C SER A 296 11.81 -11.96 23.12
N SER A 297 13.02 -11.38 23.05
CA SER A 297 14.20 -11.98 22.41
C SER A 297 15.47 -11.74 23.25
N ALA A 298 16.48 -12.60 23.07
CA ALA A 298 17.72 -12.54 23.85
C ALA A 298 18.58 -11.35 23.42
N ALA A 299 18.52 -10.25 24.17
CA ALA A 299 19.36 -9.08 23.92
C ALA A 299 20.86 -9.41 23.94
N ASP A 300 21.28 -10.38 24.74
CA ASP A 300 22.70 -10.76 24.90
C ASP A 300 23.26 -11.54 23.69
N ALA A 301 22.42 -11.93 22.73
CA ALA A 301 22.86 -12.58 21.50
C ALA A 301 23.43 -11.59 20.46
N VAL A 302 23.17 -10.31 20.62
CA VAL A 302 23.64 -9.23 19.73
C VAL A 302 24.66 -8.36 20.50
N SER A 303 25.71 -7.92 19.83
CA SER A 303 26.73 -7.08 20.48
C SER A 303 26.11 -5.77 21.01
N LEU A 304 26.62 -5.29 22.17
CA LEU A 304 26.17 -3.99 22.69
C LEU A 304 26.44 -2.88 21.68
N GLU A 305 27.53 -2.95 20.94
CA GLU A 305 27.87 -1.95 19.91
C GLU A 305 26.82 -1.88 18.78
N ALA A 306 26.25 -3.00 18.33
CA ALA A 306 25.19 -3.02 17.33
C ALA A 306 23.87 -2.44 17.86
N ARG A 307 23.49 -2.76 19.10
CA ARG A 307 22.21 -2.33 19.69
C ARG A 307 22.22 -0.96 20.38
N ASP A 308 23.41 -0.38 20.65
CA ASP A 308 23.59 0.97 21.21
C ASP A 308 23.65 2.00 20.07
N MET A 309 22.47 2.33 19.53
CA MET A 309 22.34 3.21 18.37
C MET A 309 22.73 4.66 18.65
N ASN A 310 22.56 5.13 19.90
CA ASN A 310 22.89 6.50 20.32
C ASN A 310 24.31 6.66 20.88
N ALA A 311 25.06 5.55 21.01
CA ALA A 311 26.44 5.51 21.52
C ALA A 311 26.59 5.99 22.95
N ASP A 312 25.60 5.76 23.84
CA ASP A 312 25.66 6.15 25.25
C ASP A 312 26.24 5.05 26.17
N GLY A 313 26.54 3.88 25.60
CA GLY A 313 27.15 2.73 26.33
C GLY A 313 26.10 1.84 26.99
N SER A 314 24.83 2.04 26.72
CA SER A 314 23.74 1.23 27.26
C SER A 314 22.73 0.85 26.16
N PHE A 315 21.95 -0.22 26.37
CA PHE A 315 20.85 -0.58 25.50
C PHE A 315 19.53 -0.24 26.17
N SER A 316 18.76 0.67 25.57
CA SER A 316 17.54 1.24 26.14
C SER A 316 16.49 1.59 25.06
N THR A 317 15.36 2.10 25.48
CA THR A 317 14.33 2.64 24.56
C THR A 317 14.82 3.83 23.74
N GLN A 318 15.87 4.53 24.18
CA GLN A 318 16.47 5.66 23.45
C GLN A 318 17.12 5.18 22.14
N ASP A 319 17.70 3.97 22.12
CA ASP A 319 18.30 3.39 20.93
C ASP A 319 17.25 3.09 19.86
N ALA A 320 16.12 2.49 20.26
CA ALA A 320 15.00 2.25 19.36
C ALA A 320 14.43 3.57 18.80
N VAL A 321 14.34 4.63 19.62
CA VAL A 321 13.92 5.96 19.18
C VAL A 321 14.96 6.57 18.22
N THR A 322 16.25 6.38 18.48
CA THR A 322 17.33 6.90 17.62
C THR A 322 17.35 6.18 16.27
N LEU A 323 17.20 4.84 16.26
CA LEU A 323 17.07 4.09 15.01
C LEU A 323 15.82 4.49 14.23
N MET A 324 14.68 4.63 14.91
CA MET A 324 13.46 5.09 14.28
C MET A 324 13.61 6.47 13.61
N LYS A 325 14.25 7.43 14.30
CA LYS A 325 14.53 8.75 13.72
C LYS A 325 15.46 8.67 12.51
N PHE A 326 16.47 7.82 12.57
CA PHE A 326 17.38 7.60 11.44
C PHE A 326 16.65 7.03 10.21
N LEU A 327 15.72 6.10 10.42
CA LEU A 327 14.93 5.48 9.35
C LEU A 327 13.86 6.41 8.74
N LEU A 328 13.44 7.42 9.49
CA LEU A 328 12.44 8.40 9.05
C LEU A 328 13.05 9.66 8.41
N GLY A 329 14.39 9.82 8.44
CA GLY A 329 15.09 11.00 7.92
C GLY A 329 15.08 12.12 8.91
#